data_c3de7cef4cc279127f2d7bf28a985619
#
_entry.id   c3de7cef4cc279127f2d7bf28a985619
#
_cell.length_a   1.000
_cell.length_b   1.000
_cell.length_c   1.000
_cell.angle_alpha   90.00
_cell.angle_beta   90.00
_cell.angle_gamma   90.00
#
_symmetry.space_group_name_H-M   'P 1'
#
loop_
_entity.id
_entity.type
_entity.pdbx_description
1 polymer ?
#
loop_
_entity_poly.entity_id
_entity_poly.type
_entity_poly.pdbx_seq_one_letter_code
_entity_poly.pdbx_strand_id
1 'polypeptide(L)'
;LMQMSLVLTYGLNTSIVRVGRFAGQYAKPRSSDTETRDGTTLPSYRRALINRAAFAPEAPRPDPQRMVEAYASSSLTLNLVRALTEGGFAYLRHPEYWDLDFVQHSPLADEYHAIADAIGDTIDFLETVTDEEIDSVEGVTFYTSHEALLLPYEEALSRTVPHKAGVYNLGTHLPWVGKRTNQPEKAHVEYARGIENPVGLKVGPAMTPSRLKTLIRTLDPEDEPGKLMLISRLGADAIGDKLAPLIQAVQATGQSVLWIADPMHGNTEKTDAGIKTRR
;
A
#
# COMPACT_ATOMS: atom_id res chain seq x y z
N LEU A 1 -2.53 11.34 3.50
CA LEU A 1 -3.24 10.11 3.88
C LEU A 1 -4.23 10.33 5.02
N MET A 2 -3.88 11.12 6.04
CA MET A 2 -4.75 11.46 7.16
C MET A 2 -5.91 12.33 6.71
N GLN A 3 -5.66 13.43 6.04
CA GLN A 3 -6.67 14.30 5.42
C GLN A 3 -7.64 13.51 4.54
N MET A 4 -7.10 12.71 3.61
CA MET A 4 -7.92 11.84 2.75
C MET A 4 -8.79 10.86 3.56
N SER A 5 -8.28 10.29 4.65
CA SER A 5 -9.07 9.38 5.47
C SER A 5 -10.21 10.08 6.20
N LEU A 6 -10.01 11.32 6.62
CA LEU A 6 -11.05 12.10 7.28
C LEU A 6 -12.16 12.49 6.30
N VAL A 7 -11.80 12.97 5.10
CA VAL A 7 -12.76 13.25 4.02
C VAL A 7 -13.56 12.00 3.63
N LEU A 8 -12.89 10.84 3.52
CA LEU A 8 -13.56 9.57 3.23
C LEU A 8 -14.46 9.11 4.39
N THR A 9 -14.03 9.29 5.64
CA THR A 9 -14.86 8.97 6.81
C THR A 9 -16.14 9.82 6.81
N TYR A 10 -16.00 11.12 6.57
CA TYR A 10 -17.12 12.05 6.50
C TYR A 10 -18.08 11.68 5.34
N GLY A 11 -17.53 11.52 4.13
CA GLY A 11 -18.36 11.26 2.94
C GLY A 11 -19.00 9.88 2.89
N LEU A 12 -18.38 8.86 3.50
CA LEU A 12 -18.86 7.47 3.49
C LEU A 12 -19.57 7.07 4.79
N ASN A 13 -19.49 7.91 5.82
CA ASN A 13 -20.01 7.60 7.17
C ASN A 13 -19.56 6.22 7.68
N THR A 14 -18.29 5.89 7.48
CA THR A 14 -17.69 4.61 7.89
C THR A 14 -16.25 4.80 8.34
N SER A 15 -15.78 3.92 9.22
CA SER A 15 -14.39 3.95 9.69
C SER A 15 -13.41 3.60 8.58
N ILE A 16 -12.28 4.28 8.55
CA ILE A 16 -11.22 4.08 7.55
C ILE A 16 -9.95 3.55 8.22
N VAL A 17 -9.44 2.43 7.72
CA VAL A 17 -8.14 1.89 8.10
C VAL A 17 -7.05 2.49 7.19
N ARG A 18 -6.05 3.12 7.79
CA ARG A 18 -4.99 3.86 7.09
C ARG A 18 -3.76 2.99 6.94
N VAL A 19 -3.45 2.62 5.70
CA VAL A 19 -2.29 1.78 5.38
C VAL A 19 -1.42 2.49 4.34
N GLY A 20 -0.24 2.94 4.74
CA GLY A 20 0.69 3.65 3.87
C GLY A 20 1.79 2.77 3.29
N ARG A 21 2.29 3.11 2.10
CA ARG A 21 3.42 2.47 1.43
C ARG A 21 4.71 3.27 1.60
N PHE A 22 5.00 3.75 2.76
CA PHE A 22 6.27 4.38 3.10
C PHE A 22 7.02 3.48 4.09
N ALA A 23 8.29 3.68 4.25
CA ALA A 23 9.12 2.85 5.10
C ALA A 23 9.04 1.35 4.70
N GLY A 24 9.76 0.95 3.64
CA GLY A 24 9.86 -0.45 3.24
C GLY A 24 9.71 -0.76 1.75
N GLN A 25 9.18 0.14 0.93
CA GLN A 25 9.08 -0.09 -0.52
C GLN A 25 10.40 0.22 -1.24
N TYR A 26 11.47 -0.43 -0.84
CA TYR A 26 12.82 -0.21 -1.37
C TYR A 26 13.26 -1.23 -2.43
N ALA A 27 12.38 -2.17 -2.82
CA ALA A 27 12.55 -3.07 -3.96
C ALA A 27 11.40 -2.93 -4.94
N LYS A 28 11.66 -3.13 -6.23
CA LYS A 28 10.63 -3.10 -7.28
C LYS A 28 10.98 -4.03 -8.43
N PRO A 29 10.05 -4.91 -8.86
CA PRO A 29 10.24 -5.68 -10.07
C PRO A 29 10.25 -4.76 -11.30
N ARG A 30 11.09 -5.06 -12.28
CA ARG A 30 11.19 -4.32 -13.54
C ARG A 30 10.64 -5.14 -14.69
N SER A 31 10.12 -4.47 -15.68
CA SER A 31 9.64 -5.11 -16.91
C SER A 31 10.78 -5.46 -17.88
N SER A 32 11.94 -4.80 -17.74
CA SER A 32 13.16 -5.09 -18.47
C SER A 32 14.33 -5.22 -17.49
N ASP A 33 15.23 -6.14 -17.75
CA ASP A 33 16.46 -6.34 -16.97
C ASP A 33 17.50 -5.25 -17.21
N THR A 34 17.38 -4.56 -18.34
CA THR A 34 18.29 -3.48 -18.74
C THR A 34 17.52 -2.22 -19.10
N GLU A 35 18.21 -1.09 -19.04
CA GLU A 35 17.77 0.21 -19.57
C GLU A 35 18.90 0.83 -20.41
N THR A 36 18.50 1.51 -21.51
CA THR A 36 19.44 2.15 -22.44
C THR A 36 19.22 3.66 -22.41
N ARG A 37 20.29 4.43 -22.24
CA ARG A 37 20.32 5.89 -22.35
C ARG A 37 21.53 6.28 -23.17
N ASP A 38 21.34 7.16 -24.15
CA ASP A 38 22.41 7.69 -25.01
C ASP A 38 23.36 6.61 -25.57
N GLY A 39 22.78 5.50 -26.02
CA GLY A 39 23.51 4.36 -26.60
C GLY A 39 24.20 3.44 -25.57
N THR A 40 24.21 3.78 -24.31
CA THR A 40 24.78 2.94 -23.24
C THR A 40 23.68 2.08 -22.62
N THR A 41 23.91 0.76 -22.52
CA THR A 41 22.98 -0.19 -21.91
C THR A 41 23.53 -0.68 -20.57
N LEU A 42 22.76 -0.51 -19.51
CA LEU A 42 23.10 -0.95 -18.15
C LEU A 42 21.95 -1.75 -17.54
N PRO A 43 22.22 -2.58 -16.51
CA PRO A 43 21.15 -3.22 -15.73
C PRO A 43 20.19 -2.20 -15.13
N SER A 44 18.92 -2.54 -15.09
CA SER A 44 17.86 -1.65 -14.59
C SER A 44 18.00 -1.32 -13.11
N TYR A 45 17.68 -0.09 -12.74
CA TYR A 45 17.54 0.29 -11.34
C TYR A 45 16.36 -0.43 -10.68
N ARG A 46 16.62 -1.25 -9.66
CA ARG A 46 15.64 -2.09 -8.95
C ARG A 46 15.24 -1.57 -7.58
N ARG A 47 15.57 -0.32 -7.27
CA ARG A 47 15.38 0.40 -6.01
C ARG A 47 16.51 0.21 -4.98
N ALA A 48 16.45 1.07 -3.96
CA ALA A 48 17.53 1.26 -2.99
C ALA A 48 17.95 0.00 -2.23
N LEU A 49 17.02 -0.96 -2.06
CA LEU A 49 17.31 -2.26 -1.42
C LEU A 49 18.29 -3.12 -2.24
N ILE A 50 18.37 -2.90 -3.54
CA ILE A 50 19.11 -3.75 -4.47
C ILE A 50 20.35 -3.05 -5.03
N ASN A 51 20.16 -1.85 -5.63
CA ASN A 51 21.21 -1.15 -6.37
C ASN A 51 21.02 0.38 -6.33
N ARG A 52 21.98 1.12 -6.83
CA ARG A 52 21.95 2.59 -6.86
C ARG A 52 21.18 3.13 -8.06
N ALA A 53 20.63 4.32 -7.91
CA ALA A 53 19.78 4.95 -8.95
C ALA A 53 20.59 5.63 -10.07
N ALA A 54 21.85 5.94 -9.84
CA ALA A 54 22.71 6.59 -10.84
C ALA A 54 22.84 5.71 -12.09
N PHE A 55 22.79 6.32 -13.27
CA PHE A 55 23.06 5.63 -14.52
C PHE A 55 24.56 5.67 -14.82
N ALA A 56 25.31 4.83 -14.12
CA ALA A 56 26.78 4.70 -14.21
C ALA A 56 27.16 3.21 -14.09
N PRO A 57 28.28 2.76 -14.68
CA PRO A 57 28.61 1.33 -14.77
C PRO A 57 28.62 0.56 -13.45
N GLU A 58 29.01 1.21 -12.35
CA GLU A 58 29.07 0.58 -11.02
C GLU A 58 27.75 0.64 -10.24
N ALA A 59 26.86 1.58 -10.58
CA ALA A 59 25.64 1.83 -9.83
C ALA A 59 24.61 0.70 -9.86
N PRO A 60 24.43 -0.05 -10.99
CA PRO A 60 23.44 -1.11 -11.07
C PRO A 60 23.87 -2.41 -10.41
N ARG A 61 25.06 -2.51 -9.87
CA ARG A 61 25.52 -3.72 -9.17
C ARG A 61 24.71 -3.93 -7.88
N PRO A 62 24.18 -5.14 -7.64
CA PRO A 62 23.54 -5.47 -6.37
C PRO A 62 24.55 -5.37 -5.22
N ASP A 63 24.11 -4.78 -4.12
CA ASP A 63 24.90 -4.58 -2.93
C ASP A 63 24.10 -5.01 -1.69
N PRO A 64 24.46 -6.13 -1.02
CA PRO A 64 23.73 -6.64 0.14
C PRO A 64 23.68 -5.67 1.33
N GLN A 65 24.69 -4.79 1.49
CA GLN A 65 24.73 -3.79 2.57
C GLN A 65 23.52 -2.83 2.50
N ARG A 66 22.98 -2.64 1.32
CA ARG A 66 21.79 -1.80 1.10
C ARG A 66 20.53 -2.33 1.79
N MET A 67 20.44 -3.61 2.10
CA MET A 67 19.34 -4.17 2.89
C MET A 67 19.37 -3.62 4.33
N VAL A 68 20.56 -3.49 4.93
CA VAL A 68 20.72 -2.91 6.27
C VAL A 68 20.40 -1.41 6.26
N GLU A 69 20.89 -0.68 5.24
CA GLU A 69 20.58 0.74 5.05
C GLU A 69 19.07 0.98 4.87
N ALA A 70 18.39 0.13 4.08
CA ALA A 70 16.96 0.22 3.85
C ALA A 70 16.15 -0.07 5.13
N TYR A 71 16.58 -1.04 5.93
CA TYR A 71 15.98 -1.32 7.24
C TYR A 71 16.08 -0.10 8.17
N ALA A 72 17.28 0.47 8.31
CA ALA A 72 17.50 1.65 9.15
C ALA A 72 16.65 2.85 8.68
N SER A 73 16.61 3.12 7.36
CA SER A 73 15.78 4.16 6.77
C SER A 73 14.29 3.93 6.99
N SER A 74 13.84 2.68 6.88
CA SER A 74 12.45 2.28 7.13
C SER A 74 12.04 2.54 8.58
N SER A 75 12.86 2.09 9.53
CA SER A 75 12.62 2.26 10.96
C SER A 75 12.61 3.74 11.37
N LEU A 76 13.56 4.52 10.87
CA LEU A 76 13.64 5.95 11.13
C LEU A 76 12.41 6.69 10.59
N THR A 77 12.01 6.39 9.35
CA THR A 77 10.84 7.01 8.72
C THR A 77 9.56 6.69 9.51
N LEU A 78 9.38 5.44 9.94
CA LEU A 78 8.21 5.05 10.72
C LEU A 78 8.16 5.71 12.09
N ASN A 79 9.30 5.80 12.78
CA ASN A 79 9.40 6.48 14.06
C ASN A 79 9.14 7.99 13.92
N LEU A 80 9.65 8.62 12.87
CA LEU A 80 9.35 10.04 12.59
C LEU A 80 7.85 10.25 12.34
N VAL A 81 7.21 9.40 11.53
CA VAL A 81 5.77 9.49 11.28
C VAL A 81 4.98 9.33 12.57
N ARG A 82 5.33 8.39 13.44
CA ARG A 82 4.69 8.22 14.74
C ARG A 82 4.87 9.45 15.63
N ALA A 83 6.08 9.96 15.73
CA ALA A 83 6.36 11.16 16.53
C ALA A 83 5.56 12.38 16.03
N LEU A 84 5.42 12.55 14.73
CA LEU A 84 4.63 13.63 14.14
C LEU A 84 3.11 13.45 14.38
N THR A 85 2.61 12.22 14.31
CA THR A 85 1.19 11.95 14.55
C THR A 85 0.82 12.02 16.03
N GLU A 86 1.69 11.59 16.93
CA GLU A 86 1.49 11.66 18.38
C GLU A 86 1.79 13.06 18.94
N GLY A 87 2.70 13.81 18.31
CA GLY A 87 3.09 15.17 18.70
C GLY A 87 2.17 16.29 18.19
N GLY A 88 0.99 15.96 17.68
CA GLY A 88 -0.01 16.93 17.25
C GLY A 88 0.31 17.63 15.92
N PHE A 89 1.39 17.28 15.21
CA PHE A 89 1.72 17.89 13.91
C PHE A 89 0.66 17.62 12.83
N ALA A 90 -0.05 16.52 12.97
CA ALA A 90 -1.14 16.14 12.07
C ALA A 90 -2.50 16.50 12.70
N TYR A 91 -2.70 17.77 13.00
CA TYR A 91 -3.96 18.28 13.55
C TYR A 91 -5.13 18.02 12.61
N LEU A 92 -5.85 16.93 12.85
CA LEU A 92 -7.13 16.70 12.18
C LEU A 92 -8.21 17.66 12.68
N ARG A 93 -8.01 18.26 13.86
CA ARG A 93 -8.88 19.25 14.50
C ARG A 93 -8.92 20.58 13.76
N HIS A 94 -7.90 20.89 12.96
CA HIS A 94 -7.75 22.19 12.29
C HIS A 94 -7.68 21.99 10.77
N PRO A 95 -8.81 21.67 10.11
CA PRO A 95 -8.86 21.50 8.65
C PRO A 95 -8.36 22.72 7.88
N GLU A 96 -8.46 23.91 8.48
CA GLU A 96 -7.99 25.17 7.92
C GLU A 96 -6.45 25.22 7.77
N TYR A 97 -5.71 24.37 8.48
CA TYR A 97 -4.25 24.25 8.36
C TYR A 97 -3.82 23.19 7.33
N TRP A 98 -4.78 22.51 6.71
CA TRP A 98 -4.44 21.50 5.74
C TRP A 98 -3.89 22.15 4.47
N ASP A 99 -2.73 21.66 4.04
CA ASP A 99 -2.21 21.99 2.72
C ASP A 99 -3.04 21.27 1.66
N LEU A 100 -3.96 22.00 1.03
CA LEU A 100 -4.81 21.52 -0.06
C LEU A 100 -4.28 21.94 -1.44
N ASP A 101 -3.03 22.38 -1.55
CA ASP A 101 -2.42 22.80 -2.80
C ASP A 101 -2.54 21.74 -3.91
N PHE A 102 -2.55 20.46 -3.54
CA PHE A 102 -2.69 19.35 -4.49
C PHE A 102 -4.06 19.32 -5.20
N VAL A 103 -5.09 19.94 -4.65
CA VAL A 103 -6.43 20.02 -5.27
C VAL A 103 -6.71 21.32 -5.98
N GLN A 104 -5.85 22.36 -5.90
CA GLN A 104 -6.06 23.69 -6.50
C GLN A 104 -6.37 23.65 -7.99
N HIS A 105 -5.84 22.66 -8.71
CA HIS A 105 -6.07 22.47 -10.15
C HIS A 105 -7.13 21.42 -10.47
N SER A 106 -7.81 20.89 -9.44
CA SER A 106 -8.91 19.95 -9.62
C SER A 106 -10.21 20.70 -9.92
N PRO A 107 -11.05 20.20 -10.83
CA PRO A 107 -12.40 20.75 -11.00
C PRO A 107 -13.29 20.56 -9.75
N LEU A 108 -12.85 19.79 -8.76
CA LEU A 108 -13.51 19.53 -7.50
C LEU A 108 -12.90 20.31 -6.32
N ALA A 109 -12.05 21.31 -6.56
CA ALA A 109 -11.37 22.06 -5.50
C ALA A 109 -12.37 22.69 -4.51
N ASP A 110 -13.41 23.33 -5.00
CA ASP A 110 -14.43 23.97 -4.17
C ASP A 110 -15.20 22.96 -3.31
N GLU A 111 -15.46 21.76 -3.85
CA GLU A 111 -16.11 20.69 -3.11
C GLU A 111 -15.21 20.15 -1.98
N TYR A 112 -13.91 20.02 -2.20
CA TYR A 112 -12.93 19.64 -1.18
C TYR A 112 -12.84 20.68 -0.06
N HIS A 113 -12.82 21.98 -0.40
CA HIS A 113 -12.83 23.05 0.60
C HIS A 113 -14.12 23.04 1.42
N ALA A 114 -15.29 22.92 0.79
CA ALA A 114 -16.56 22.84 1.48
C ALA A 114 -16.65 21.65 2.45
N ILE A 115 -16.06 20.50 2.10
CA ILE A 115 -15.99 19.33 2.99
C ILE A 115 -15.05 19.62 4.17
N ALA A 116 -13.89 20.24 3.94
CA ALA A 116 -12.95 20.60 5.00
C ALA A 116 -13.57 21.57 6.01
N ASP A 117 -14.26 22.60 5.52
CA ASP A 117 -14.98 23.58 6.34
C ASP A 117 -16.08 22.91 7.18
N ALA A 118 -16.90 22.05 6.56
CA ALA A 118 -17.97 21.32 7.26
C ALA A 118 -17.43 20.37 8.35
N ILE A 119 -16.24 19.80 8.16
CA ILE A 119 -15.57 18.98 9.16
C ILE A 119 -15.12 19.87 10.33
N GLY A 120 -14.52 21.05 10.07
CA GLY A 120 -14.14 22.02 11.08
C GLY A 120 -15.33 22.43 11.93
N ASP A 121 -16.39 22.90 11.30
CA ASP A 121 -17.65 23.31 11.95
C ASP A 121 -18.24 22.19 12.83
N THR A 122 -18.14 20.93 12.38
CA THR A 122 -18.64 19.77 13.13
C THR A 122 -17.80 19.51 14.40
N ILE A 123 -16.48 19.63 14.30
CA ILE A 123 -15.58 19.44 15.44
C ILE A 123 -15.82 20.55 16.47
N ASP A 124 -15.85 21.81 16.03
CA ASP A 124 -16.11 22.97 16.90
C ASP A 124 -17.47 22.87 17.61
N PHE A 125 -18.49 22.41 16.90
CA PHE A 125 -19.80 22.17 17.48
C PHE A 125 -19.76 21.09 18.57
N LEU A 126 -19.12 19.96 18.31
CA LEU A 126 -19.01 18.87 19.27
C LEU A 126 -18.24 19.31 20.53
N GLU A 127 -17.12 19.99 20.38
CA GLU A 127 -16.33 20.51 21.51
C GLU A 127 -17.13 21.55 22.36
N THR A 128 -17.91 22.39 21.66
CA THR A 128 -18.77 23.36 22.35
C THR A 128 -19.89 22.68 23.17
N VAL A 129 -20.45 21.58 22.65
CA VAL A 129 -21.55 20.86 23.32
C VAL A 129 -21.05 19.97 24.45
N THR A 130 -19.88 19.36 24.30
CA THR A 130 -19.34 18.42 25.30
C THR A 130 -18.52 19.10 26.37
N ASP A 131 -18.08 20.35 26.15
CA ASP A 131 -17.13 21.10 26.99
C ASP A 131 -15.82 20.27 27.19
N GLU A 132 -15.50 19.40 26.28
CA GLU A 132 -14.33 18.52 26.26
C GLU A 132 -13.60 18.62 24.92
N GLU A 133 -12.27 18.69 24.98
CA GLU A 133 -11.44 18.50 23.76
C GLU A 133 -11.57 17.09 23.25
N ILE A 134 -11.75 16.92 21.92
CA ILE A 134 -11.88 15.60 21.30
C ILE A 134 -10.47 15.00 21.07
N ASP A 135 -9.81 14.59 22.13
CA ASP A 135 -8.48 13.98 22.12
C ASP A 135 -8.40 12.71 21.23
N SER A 136 -9.53 12.03 21.04
CA SER A 136 -9.58 10.81 20.21
C SER A 136 -9.28 11.04 18.72
N VAL A 137 -9.33 12.29 18.25
CA VAL A 137 -8.96 12.68 16.87
C VAL A 137 -7.45 12.86 16.73
N GLU A 138 -6.71 13.02 17.83
CA GLU A 138 -5.26 13.19 17.83
C GLU A 138 -4.51 11.87 17.59
N GLY A 139 -5.00 10.77 18.10
CA GLY A 139 -4.37 9.45 18.02
C GLY A 139 -4.75 8.63 16.77
N VAL A 140 -4.23 8.99 15.60
CA VAL A 140 -4.54 8.26 14.39
C VAL A 140 -3.66 7.02 14.22
N THR A 141 -4.25 5.84 14.34
CA THR A 141 -3.54 4.59 14.07
C THR A 141 -3.13 4.49 12.60
N PHE A 142 -1.86 4.19 12.40
CA PHE A 142 -1.23 4.16 11.10
C PHE A 142 -0.52 2.84 10.86
N TYR A 143 -0.83 2.19 9.75
CA TYR A 143 -0.25 0.92 9.35
C TYR A 143 0.64 1.09 8.13
N THR A 144 1.61 0.18 7.97
CA THR A 144 2.52 0.17 6.83
C THR A 144 2.32 -1.05 5.96
N SER A 145 2.68 -0.92 4.69
CA SER A 145 2.59 -2.00 3.72
C SER A 145 3.70 -1.92 2.68
N HIS A 146 4.19 -3.06 2.20
CA HIS A 146 5.08 -3.13 1.04
C HIS A 146 4.94 -4.46 0.27
N GLU A 147 5.48 -4.51 -0.95
CA GLU A 147 5.60 -5.76 -1.70
C GLU A 147 6.68 -6.64 -1.08
N ALA A 148 6.32 -7.81 -0.60
CA ALA A 148 7.27 -8.82 -0.11
C ALA A 148 8.02 -9.45 -1.29
N LEU A 149 8.93 -8.68 -1.90
CA LEU A 149 9.59 -9.03 -3.15
C LEU A 149 10.94 -9.72 -2.94
N LEU A 150 11.75 -9.22 -2.00
CA LEU A 150 13.08 -9.74 -1.72
C LEU A 150 13.02 -10.67 -0.51
N LEU A 151 12.75 -11.95 -0.76
CA LEU A 151 12.51 -12.94 0.30
C LEU A 151 13.63 -13.04 1.36
N PRO A 152 14.93 -12.94 1.05
CA PRO A 152 15.95 -12.91 2.09
C PRO A 152 15.82 -11.73 3.08
N TYR A 153 15.32 -10.58 2.61
CA TYR A 153 15.03 -9.44 3.47
C TYR A 153 13.79 -9.69 4.33
N GLU A 154 12.74 -10.22 3.74
CA GLU A 154 11.49 -10.54 4.45
C GLU A 154 11.71 -11.62 5.50
N GLU A 155 12.45 -12.69 5.17
CA GLU A 155 12.83 -13.76 6.08
C GLU A 155 13.64 -13.22 7.26
N ALA A 156 14.62 -12.34 6.99
CA ALA A 156 15.42 -11.71 8.03
C ALA A 156 14.60 -10.87 9.01
N LEU A 157 13.42 -10.40 8.65
CA LEU A 157 12.49 -9.63 9.48
C LEU A 157 11.34 -10.46 10.05
N SER A 158 11.24 -11.74 9.70
CA SER A 158 10.19 -12.64 10.18
C SER A 158 10.61 -13.33 11.48
N ARG A 159 9.77 -13.23 12.51
CA ARG A 159 10.06 -13.70 13.88
C ARG A 159 8.83 -14.27 14.56
N THR A 160 9.06 -15.15 15.51
CA THR A 160 8.08 -15.44 16.56
C THR A 160 8.01 -14.25 17.51
N VAL A 161 6.82 -13.95 18.00
CA VAL A 161 6.56 -12.84 18.92
C VAL A 161 6.13 -13.42 20.27
N PRO A 162 6.69 -12.96 21.41
CA PRO A 162 6.25 -13.41 22.72
C PRO A 162 4.72 -13.29 22.88
N HIS A 163 4.11 -14.32 23.45
CA HIS A 163 2.67 -14.41 23.71
C HIS A 163 1.75 -14.45 22.47
N LYS A 164 2.31 -14.65 21.28
CA LYS A 164 1.55 -14.85 20.04
C LYS A 164 2.01 -16.14 19.35
N ALA A 165 1.07 -16.88 18.79
CA ALA A 165 1.39 -18.05 17.97
C ALA A 165 1.90 -17.62 16.60
N GLY A 166 2.69 -18.47 15.95
CA GLY A 166 3.13 -18.32 14.57
C GLY A 166 4.31 -17.36 14.36
N VAL A 167 4.52 -17.00 13.12
CA VAL A 167 5.62 -16.15 12.64
C VAL A 167 5.07 -14.87 12.04
N TYR A 168 5.61 -13.73 12.46
CA TYR A 168 5.20 -12.42 11.97
C TYR A 168 6.33 -11.75 11.19
N ASN A 169 6.01 -11.15 10.04
CA ASN A 169 6.89 -10.17 9.42
C ASN A 169 6.82 -8.87 10.24
N LEU A 170 7.93 -8.49 10.87
CA LEU A 170 8.03 -7.29 11.70
C LEU A 170 8.46 -6.04 10.90
N GLY A 171 8.74 -6.18 9.62
CA GLY A 171 9.12 -5.07 8.74
C GLY A 171 7.93 -4.30 8.20
N THR A 172 6.71 -4.84 8.27
CA THR A 172 5.49 -4.21 7.81
C THR A 172 4.24 -4.85 8.42
N HIS A 173 3.14 -4.10 8.50
CA HIS A 173 1.86 -4.65 8.99
C HIS A 173 1.15 -5.49 7.91
N LEU A 174 1.20 -5.04 6.65
CA LEU A 174 0.51 -5.65 5.51
C LEU A 174 1.49 -5.90 4.36
N PRO A 175 2.24 -7.00 4.36
CA PRO A 175 3.00 -7.42 3.19
C PRO A 175 2.04 -7.85 2.07
N TRP A 176 2.41 -7.63 0.80
CA TRP A 176 1.62 -8.19 -0.29
C TRP A 176 2.44 -8.97 -1.31
N VAL A 177 1.78 -9.94 -1.93
CA VAL A 177 2.28 -10.68 -3.07
C VAL A 177 1.99 -9.91 -4.35
N GLY A 178 3.04 -9.61 -5.11
CA GLY A 178 2.96 -8.85 -6.36
C GLY A 178 2.34 -9.66 -7.50
N LYS A 179 1.87 -8.94 -8.55
CA LYS A 179 1.33 -9.59 -9.76
C LYS A 179 2.31 -10.56 -10.44
N ARG A 180 3.62 -10.29 -10.33
CA ARG A 180 4.67 -11.11 -10.99
C ARG A 180 5.11 -12.30 -10.15
N THR A 181 4.76 -12.33 -8.89
CA THR A 181 5.21 -13.32 -7.90
C THR A 181 4.05 -14.15 -7.30
N ASN A 182 2.84 -14.03 -7.86
CA ASN A 182 1.64 -14.67 -7.34
C ASN A 182 1.34 -16.05 -7.97
N GLN A 183 2.37 -16.82 -8.33
CA GLN A 183 2.19 -18.20 -8.75
C GLN A 183 1.99 -19.07 -7.50
N PRO A 184 0.91 -19.87 -7.44
CA PRO A 184 0.54 -20.63 -6.22
C PRO A 184 1.66 -21.53 -5.68
N GLU A 185 2.47 -22.07 -6.58
CA GLU A 185 3.55 -23.01 -6.28
C GLU A 185 4.92 -22.35 -6.04
N LYS A 186 4.98 -21.02 -5.99
CA LYS A 186 6.25 -20.28 -5.89
C LYS A 186 6.49 -19.74 -4.48
N ALA A 187 7.77 -19.47 -4.20
CA ALA A 187 8.27 -19.09 -2.89
C ALA A 187 7.60 -17.86 -2.26
N HIS A 188 7.13 -16.88 -3.05
CA HIS A 188 6.46 -15.69 -2.50
C HIS A 188 5.07 -16.01 -1.94
N VAL A 189 4.35 -16.93 -2.57
CA VAL A 189 3.05 -17.38 -2.07
C VAL A 189 3.26 -18.26 -0.83
N GLU A 190 4.26 -19.15 -0.86
CA GLU A 190 4.60 -19.98 0.29
C GLU A 190 5.06 -19.14 1.48
N TYR A 191 5.88 -18.12 1.26
CA TYR A 191 6.26 -17.17 2.30
C TYR A 191 5.02 -16.48 2.92
N ALA A 192 4.14 -15.95 2.07
CA ALA A 192 2.95 -15.24 2.53
C ALA A 192 1.97 -16.16 3.29
N ARG A 193 1.89 -17.45 2.93
CA ARG A 193 1.13 -18.47 3.64
C ARG A 193 1.67 -18.74 5.04
N GLY A 194 2.98 -18.63 5.22
CA GLY A 194 3.68 -19.00 6.45
C GLY A 194 3.77 -17.90 7.51
N ILE A 195 3.20 -16.72 7.28
CA ILE A 195 3.20 -15.61 8.24
C ILE A 195 1.79 -15.30 8.74
N GLU A 196 1.68 -14.81 9.97
CA GLU A 196 0.41 -14.47 10.62
C GLU A 196 -0.13 -13.09 10.25
N ASN A 197 0.69 -12.24 9.64
CA ASN A 197 0.24 -10.93 9.18
C ASN A 197 -0.95 -11.04 8.21
N PRO A 198 -1.86 -10.06 8.19
CA PRO A 198 -2.73 -9.87 7.04
C PRO A 198 -1.91 -9.76 5.75
N VAL A 199 -2.38 -10.35 4.67
CA VAL A 199 -1.66 -10.42 3.39
C VAL A 199 -2.46 -9.80 2.25
N GLY A 200 -1.80 -8.95 1.47
CA GLY A 200 -2.36 -8.45 0.22
C GLY A 200 -1.98 -9.33 -0.98
N LEU A 201 -2.91 -9.57 -1.89
CA LEU A 201 -2.66 -10.25 -3.17
C LEU A 201 -3.02 -9.33 -4.34
N LYS A 202 -2.04 -9.03 -5.20
CA LYS A 202 -2.30 -8.23 -6.42
C LYS A 202 -3.00 -9.06 -7.50
N VAL A 203 -4.23 -8.64 -7.84
CA VAL A 203 -5.09 -9.25 -8.87
C VAL A 203 -5.02 -8.41 -10.14
N GLY A 204 -4.39 -8.95 -11.19
CA GLY A 204 -4.22 -8.25 -12.47
C GLY A 204 -5.08 -8.85 -13.59
N PRO A 205 -5.07 -8.26 -14.82
CA PRO A 205 -5.95 -8.67 -15.93
C PRO A 205 -5.80 -10.12 -16.41
N ALA A 206 -4.66 -10.76 -16.11
CA ALA A 206 -4.42 -12.17 -16.44
C ALA A 206 -4.87 -13.16 -15.34
N MET A 207 -5.44 -12.67 -14.24
CA MET A 207 -5.98 -13.53 -13.19
C MET A 207 -7.23 -14.23 -13.68
N THR A 208 -7.27 -15.54 -13.51
CA THR A 208 -8.47 -16.35 -13.81
C THR A 208 -9.22 -16.69 -12.51
N PRO A 209 -10.55 -16.91 -12.59
CA PRO A 209 -11.34 -17.36 -11.44
C PRO A 209 -10.78 -18.61 -10.75
N SER A 210 -10.35 -19.61 -11.51
CA SER A 210 -9.77 -20.85 -10.99
C SER A 210 -8.47 -20.59 -10.21
N ARG A 211 -7.55 -19.81 -10.81
CA ARG A 211 -6.29 -19.48 -10.17
C ARG A 211 -6.50 -18.64 -8.91
N LEU A 212 -7.44 -17.70 -8.92
CA LEU A 212 -7.78 -16.89 -7.76
C LEU A 212 -8.27 -17.77 -6.61
N LYS A 213 -9.18 -18.71 -6.87
CA LYS A 213 -9.64 -19.68 -5.85
C LYS A 213 -8.50 -20.51 -5.25
N THR A 214 -7.57 -20.96 -6.07
CA THR A 214 -6.38 -21.69 -5.58
C THR A 214 -5.55 -20.80 -4.66
N LEU A 215 -5.26 -19.56 -5.07
CA LEU A 215 -4.47 -18.62 -4.28
C LEU A 215 -5.11 -18.28 -2.93
N ILE A 216 -6.43 -18.05 -2.91
CA ILE A 216 -7.16 -17.76 -1.67
C ILE A 216 -7.04 -18.92 -0.70
N ARG A 217 -7.33 -20.14 -1.14
CA ARG A 217 -7.22 -21.35 -0.29
C ARG A 217 -5.78 -21.63 0.17
N THR A 218 -4.79 -21.24 -0.63
CA THR A 218 -3.38 -21.40 -0.25
C THR A 218 -2.96 -20.37 0.79
N LEU A 219 -3.37 -19.11 0.63
CA LEU A 219 -2.94 -18.00 1.49
C LEU A 219 -3.73 -17.92 2.80
N ASP A 220 -4.97 -18.38 2.78
CA ASP A 220 -5.88 -18.36 3.95
C ASP A 220 -6.70 -19.66 3.98
N PRO A 221 -6.08 -20.79 4.35
CA PRO A 221 -6.76 -22.08 4.40
C PRO A 221 -7.82 -22.19 5.49
N GLU A 222 -7.71 -21.39 6.56
CA GLU A 222 -8.59 -21.42 7.74
C GLU A 222 -9.72 -20.41 7.67
N ASP A 223 -9.78 -19.56 6.60
CA ASP A 223 -10.75 -18.49 6.42
C ASP A 223 -10.79 -17.52 7.61
N GLU A 224 -9.61 -17.03 7.99
CA GLU A 224 -9.47 -16.10 9.10
C GLU A 224 -9.95 -14.68 8.70
N PRO A 225 -10.94 -14.11 9.40
CA PRO A 225 -11.44 -12.77 9.09
C PRO A 225 -10.34 -11.71 9.16
N GLY A 226 -10.15 -10.97 8.07
CA GLY A 226 -9.12 -9.92 7.96
C GLY A 226 -7.76 -10.40 7.48
N LYS A 227 -7.56 -11.69 7.24
CA LYS A 227 -6.31 -12.27 6.78
C LYS A 227 -5.95 -11.88 5.35
N LEU A 228 -6.89 -11.94 4.43
CA LEU A 228 -6.61 -11.79 3.01
C LEU A 228 -7.28 -10.58 2.37
N MET A 229 -6.46 -9.76 1.70
CA MET A 229 -6.89 -8.59 0.93
C MET A 229 -6.58 -8.78 -0.55
N LEU A 230 -7.59 -8.68 -1.41
CA LEU A 230 -7.46 -8.78 -2.86
C LEU A 230 -7.37 -7.39 -3.47
N ILE A 231 -6.20 -7.03 -3.99
CA ILE A 231 -5.93 -5.70 -4.53
C ILE A 231 -6.09 -5.74 -6.05
N SER A 232 -7.28 -5.35 -6.53
CA SER A 232 -7.59 -5.32 -7.96
C SER A 232 -6.84 -4.19 -8.66
N ARG A 233 -6.11 -4.55 -9.73
CA ARG A 233 -5.35 -3.61 -10.58
C ARG A 233 -5.58 -3.94 -12.05
N LEU A 234 -6.81 -3.81 -12.48
CA LEU A 234 -7.28 -4.28 -13.79
C LEU A 234 -7.13 -3.21 -14.88
N GLY A 235 -7.07 -1.93 -14.50
CA GLY A 235 -7.15 -0.79 -15.40
C GLY A 235 -8.60 -0.43 -15.73
N ALA A 236 -8.86 0.84 -16.08
CA ALA A 236 -10.19 1.35 -16.33
C ALA A 236 -10.93 0.59 -17.44
N ASP A 237 -10.20 0.25 -18.51
CA ASP A 237 -10.79 -0.39 -19.69
C ASP A 237 -11.21 -1.86 -19.47
N ALA A 238 -10.59 -2.54 -18.50
CA ALA A 238 -10.82 -3.98 -18.29
C ALA A 238 -11.57 -4.31 -16.99
N ILE A 239 -11.75 -3.36 -16.09
CA ILE A 239 -12.32 -3.64 -14.76
C ILE A 239 -13.79 -4.07 -14.84
N GLY A 240 -14.58 -3.46 -15.74
CA GLY A 240 -15.99 -3.79 -15.92
C GLY A 240 -16.23 -5.25 -16.23
N ASP A 241 -15.47 -5.78 -17.18
CA ASP A 241 -15.66 -7.16 -17.65
C ASP A 241 -14.97 -8.20 -16.75
N LYS A 242 -13.88 -7.82 -16.09
CA LYS A 242 -13.03 -8.80 -15.40
C LYS A 242 -13.28 -8.91 -13.90
N LEU A 243 -13.75 -7.84 -13.25
CA LEU A 243 -13.88 -7.85 -11.79
C LEU A 243 -15.06 -8.71 -11.33
N ALA A 244 -16.21 -8.60 -11.98
CA ALA A 244 -17.41 -9.32 -11.58
C ALA A 244 -17.25 -10.85 -11.57
N PRO A 245 -16.67 -11.50 -12.61
CA PRO A 245 -16.41 -12.94 -12.57
C PRO A 245 -15.44 -13.36 -11.46
N LEU A 246 -14.48 -12.51 -11.09
CA LEU A 246 -13.54 -12.79 -10.00
C LEU A 246 -14.25 -12.68 -8.63
N ILE A 247 -15.09 -11.67 -8.43
CA ILE A 247 -15.91 -11.53 -7.21
C ILE A 247 -16.83 -12.75 -7.04
N GLN A 248 -17.54 -13.15 -8.09
CA GLN A 248 -18.41 -14.33 -8.07
C GLN A 248 -17.62 -15.60 -7.72
N ALA A 249 -16.41 -15.75 -8.26
CA ALA A 249 -15.55 -16.89 -7.96
C ALA A 249 -15.12 -16.92 -6.49
N VAL A 250 -14.87 -15.77 -5.89
CA VAL A 250 -14.54 -15.66 -4.45
C VAL A 250 -15.77 -15.96 -3.60
N GLN A 251 -16.91 -15.35 -3.91
CA GLN A 251 -18.17 -15.63 -3.21
C GLN A 251 -18.54 -17.12 -3.21
N ALA A 252 -18.28 -17.81 -4.34
CA ALA A 252 -18.50 -19.24 -4.46
C ALA A 252 -17.55 -20.11 -3.60
N THR A 253 -16.48 -19.55 -3.02
CA THR A 253 -15.63 -20.27 -2.04
C THR A 253 -16.19 -20.22 -0.64
N GLY A 254 -17.03 -19.25 -0.32
CA GLY A 254 -17.51 -18.93 1.02
C GLY A 254 -16.47 -18.17 1.87
N GLN A 255 -15.25 -17.94 1.38
CA GLN A 255 -14.18 -17.33 2.14
C GLN A 255 -14.33 -15.81 2.24
N SER A 256 -13.96 -15.29 3.41
CA SER A 256 -14.01 -13.86 3.74
C SER A 256 -12.76 -13.14 3.23
N VAL A 257 -12.92 -12.21 2.29
CA VAL A 257 -11.83 -11.39 1.77
C VAL A 257 -12.20 -9.92 1.69
N LEU A 258 -11.21 -9.04 1.85
CA LEU A 258 -11.38 -7.62 1.61
C LEU A 258 -10.93 -7.28 0.18
N TRP A 259 -11.81 -6.65 -0.60
CA TRP A 259 -11.47 -6.12 -1.92
C TRP A 259 -10.97 -4.68 -1.83
N ILE A 260 -9.84 -4.42 -2.47
CA ILE A 260 -9.23 -3.09 -2.57
C ILE A 260 -9.07 -2.75 -4.05
N ALA A 261 -9.50 -1.56 -4.46
CA ALA A 261 -9.27 -1.04 -5.80
C ALA A 261 -7.91 -0.30 -5.86
N ASP A 262 -7.08 -0.63 -6.86
CA ASP A 262 -5.86 0.10 -7.20
C ASP A 262 -6.10 0.86 -8.52
N PRO A 263 -6.43 2.16 -8.45
CA PRO A 263 -6.79 2.95 -9.63
C PRO A 263 -5.58 3.35 -10.46
N MET A 264 -4.36 3.15 -9.94
CA MET A 264 -3.14 3.67 -10.55
C MET A 264 -2.48 2.69 -11.53
N HIS A 265 -2.51 1.39 -11.22
CA HIS A 265 -1.87 0.39 -12.06
C HIS A 265 -2.83 -0.13 -13.13
N GLY A 266 -2.33 -0.25 -14.35
CA GLY A 266 -3.14 -0.62 -15.52
C GLY A 266 -3.55 0.60 -16.36
N ASN A 267 -3.44 1.81 -15.81
CA ASN A 267 -3.82 3.08 -16.44
C ASN A 267 -2.61 3.93 -16.84
N THR A 268 -1.48 3.28 -17.16
CA THR A 268 -0.24 3.99 -17.52
C THR A 268 -0.29 4.45 -18.97
N GLU A 269 -0.03 5.72 -19.17
CA GLU A 269 0.12 6.39 -20.47
C GLU A 269 1.54 6.94 -20.63
N LYS A 270 1.90 7.30 -21.86
CA LYS A 270 3.09 8.07 -22.15
C LYS A 270 2.66 9.37 -22.79
N THR A 271 3.21 10.49 -22.32
CA THR A 271 3.08 11.78 -22.99
C THR A 271 3.87 11.80 -24.30
N ASP A 272 3.64 12.80 -25.15
CA ASP A 272 4.40 13.03 -26.40
C ASP A 272 5.91 13.19 -26.13
N ALA A 273 6.28 13.72 -24.98
CA ALA A 273 7.67 13.81 -24.51
C ALA A 273 8.22 12.48 -23.95
N GLY A 274 7.48 11.36 -24.03
CA GLY A 274 7.88 10.05 -23.56
C GLY A 274 7.81 9.86 -22.03
N ILE A 275 7.28 10.84 -21.30
CA ILE A 275 7.13 10.78 -19.84
C ILE A 275 5.98 9.83 -19.50
N LYS A 276 6.27 8.92 -18.59
CA LYS A 276 5.29 7.95 -18.12
C LYS A 276 4.36 8.58 -17.08
N THR A 277 3.09 8.64 -17.39
CA THR A 277 2.03 9.16 -16.51
C THR A 277 0.86 8.18 -16.37
N ARG A 278 -0.19 8.61 -15.72
CA ARG A 278 -1.45 7.88 -15.53
C ARG A 278 -2.63 8.83 -15.68
N ARG A 279 -3.74 8.31 -16.18
CA ARG A 279 -5.03 9.01 -16.10
C ARG A 279 -5.44 9.20 -14.66
#